data_b487bcdb8b688c8d7afa137b9b4ebe42
#
_entry.id   b487bcdb8b688c8d7afa137b9b4ebe42
#
_cell.length_a   1.000
_cell.length_b   1.000
_cell.length_c   1.000
_cell.angle_alpha   90.00
_cell.angle_beta   90.00
_cell.angle_gamma   90.00
#
_symmetry.space_group_name_H-M   'P 1'
#
loop_
_entity.id
_entity.type
_entity.pdbx_description
1 polymer ?
#
loop_
_entity_poly.entity_id
_entity_poly.type
_entity_poly.pdbx_seq_one_letter_code
_entity_poly.pdbx_strand_id
1 'polypeptide(L)'
;WLPTTTGTLKPSCLVAESMQAQALHEKEIVLVGVKGLKDYYADIAAENLKKWLGLKQEIKTTELDTGLKDGRDLTTLDVARWMDTEKGAEECVRQLKPFGGPDKVFIMPQILGTRKLAIYEKLESSLETKIVESTGMPPSANGLRLRDLLLEALRELGVSIVENTRVEGFAAEHGKCQAVIAKGAVRARKYYADKFILATGGFYSGGIVMRDFGDAKEVVFGLPVELEEDPEKWSDADLFAEQAFAKTGVRTNDSLQPVDAKGNCIFTNVYAAGRILSGYDFCYEHSGNGVALASAYKAAMA
;
A
#
# COMPACT_ATOMS: atom_id res chain seq x y z
N TRP A 1 -14.93 6.28 -3.53
CA TRP A 1 -14.22 6.38 -4.80
C TRP A 1 -13.01 7.30 -4.63
N LEU A 2 -11.88 6.94 -5.26
CA LEU A 2 -10.62 7.68 -5.23
C LEU A 2 -10.26 8.14 -6.64
N PRO A 3 -9.85 9.39 -6.85
CA PRO A 3 -9.31 9.81 -8.14
C PRO A 3 -7.94 9.15 -8.36
N THR A 4 -7.68 8.78 -9.60
CA THR A 4 -6.39 8.23 -10.02
C THR A 4 -5.57 9.27 -10.77
N THR A 5 -4.27 9.04 -10.93
CA THR A 5 -3.38 9.91 -11.73
C THR A 5 -3.75 9.97 -13.21
N THR A 6 -4.54 9.01 -13.70
CA THR A 6 -5.03 8.97 -15.08
C THR A 6 -6.41 9.61 -15.27
N GLY A 7 -7.03 10.12 -14.19
CA GLY A 7 -8.35 10.76 -14.24
C GLY A 7 -9.53 9.79 -14.24
N THR A 8 -9.34 8.56 -13.82
CA THR A 8 -10.44 7.63 -13.53
C THR A 8 -10.75 7.62 -12.02
N LEU A 9 -11.84 6.99 -11.62
CA LEU A 9 -12.17 6.78 -10.21
C LEU A 9 -12.01 5.30 -9.87
N LYS A 10 -11.38 5.02 -8.73
CA LYS A 10 -11.17 3.67 -8.19
C LYS A 10 -11.98 3.49 -6.91
N PRO A 11 -12.75 2.39 -6.74
CA PRO A 11 -13.41 2.09 -5.48
C PRO A 11 -12.38 1.68 -4.40
N SER A 12 -12.63 2.09 -3.16
CA SER A 12 -11.85 1.66 -1.99
C SER A 12 -12.71 1.70 -0.74
N CYS A 13 -12.59 0.69 0.12
CA CYS A 13 -13.23 0.66 1.43
C CYS A 13 -12.44 1.43 2.48
N LEU A 14 -11.12 1.55 2.30
CA LEU A 14 -10.22 2.29 3.19
C LEU A 14 -9.65 3.47 2.42
N VAL A 15 -9.92 4.67 2.89
CA VAL A 15 -9.59 5.93 2.22
C VAL A 15 -8.86 6.83 3.20
N ALA A 16 -7.66 7.30 2.84
CA ALA A 16 -6.97 8.33 3.61
C ALA A 16 -7.79 9.63 3.58
N GLU A 17 -7.73 10.42 4.64
CA GLU A 17 -8.48 11.67 4.76
C GLU A 17 -8.22 12.62 3.59
N SER A 18 -6.96 12.78 3.20
CA SER A 18 -6.55 13.61 2.05
C SER A 18 -7.00 13.09 0.68
N MET A 19 -7.61 11.90 0.61
CA MET A 19 -8.05 11.27 -0.64
C MET A 19 -9.57 11.14 -0.75
N GLN A 20 -10.33 11.69 0.19
CA GLN A 20 -11.80 11.61 0.19
C GLN A 20 -12.40 12.47 -0.94
N ALA A 21 -13.08 11.80 -1.88
CA ALA A 21 -13.55 12.42 -3.12
C ALA A 21 -15.00 12.96 -3.06
N GLN A 22 -15.63 13.05 -1.88
CA GLN A 22 -17.03 13.52 -1.78
C GLN A 22 -17.23 14.93 -2.36
N ALA A 23 -16.25 15.81 -2.17
CA ALA A 23 -16.30 17.19 -2.67
C ALA A 23 -16.31 17.31 -4.20
N LEU A 24 -15.97 16.24 -4.95
CA LEU A 24 -15.93 16.28 -6.41
C LEU A 24 -17.30 16.44 -7.08
N HIS A 25 -18.38 16.12 -6.38
CA HIS A 25 -19.75 16.26 -6.90
C HIS A 25 -20.38 17.62 -6.60
N GLU A 26 -19.80 18.38 -5.68
CA GLU A 26 -20.41 19.60 -5.14
C GLU A 26 -19.66 20.87 -5.54
N LYS A 27 -18.43 20.75 -6.04
CA LYS A 27 -17.50 21.86 -6.24
C LYS A 27 -16.92 21.91 -7.65
N GLU A 28 -16.46 23.09 -8.06
CA GLU A 28 -15.67 23.26 -9.28
C GLU A 28 -14.30 22.55 -9.11
N ILE A 29 -14.01 21.61 -10.00
CA ILE A 29 -12.77 20.82 -9.95
C ILE A 29 -11.64 21.56 -10.68
N VAL A 30 -10.49 21.64 -10.01
CA VAL A 30 -9.23 22.12 -10.61
C VAL A 30 -8.16 21.04 -10.41
N LEU A 31 -7.59 20.54 -11.48
CA LEU A 31 -6.45 19.61 -11.39
C LEU A 31 -5.13 20.38 -11.30
N VAL A 32 -4.30 19.99 -10.33
CA VAL A 32 -3.00 20.59 -10.10
C VAL A 32 -1.92 19.63 -10.56
N GLY A 33 -1.29 19.95 -11.71
CA GLY A 33 -0.08 19.32 -12.18
C GLY A 33 1.14 19.79 -11.39
N VAL A 34 2.26 19.09 -11.56
CA VAL A 34 3.56 19.49 -11.00
C VAL A 34 4.60 19.39 -12.11
N LYS A 35 5.27 20.49 -12.37
CA LYS A 35 6.26 20.60 -13.44
C LYS A 35 7.42 19.62 -13.25
N GLY A 36 7.60 18.75 -14.24
CA GLY A 36 8.64 17.72 -14.22
C GLY A 36 8.31 16.50 -13.35
N LEU A 37 7.10 16.39 -12.81
CA LEU A 37 6.67 15.20 -12.09
C LEU A 37 6.42 14.07 -13.08
N LYS A 38 7.04 12.93 -12.82
CA LYS A 38 6.82 11.70 -13.56
C LYS A 38 5.44 11.09 -13.22
N ASP A 39 4.84 10.48 -14.22
CA ASP A 39 3.62 9.68 -14.08
C ASP A 39 2.34 10.46 -13.66
N TYR A 40 2.31 11.80 -13.84
CA TYR A 40 1.11 12.60 -13.64
C TYR A 40 0.99 13.74 -14.66
N TYR A 41 -0.07 13.70 -15.43
CA TYR A 41 -0.36 14.69 -16.49
C TYR A 41 -1.77 15.26 -16.26
N ALA A 42 -1.83 16.45 -15.66
CA ALA A 42 -3.08 17.05 -15.21
C ALA A 42 -4.11 17.21 -16.33
N ASP A 43 -3.68 17.60 -17.55
CA ASP A 43 -4.60 17.81 -18.69
C ASP A 43 -5.24 16.49 -19.14
N ILE A 44 -4.45 15.41 -19.22
CA ILE A 44 -4.96 14.07 -19.57
C ILE A 44 -5.92 13.57 -18.46
N ALA A 45 -5.54 13.76 -17.20
CA ALA A 45 -6.38 13.37 -16.08
C ALA A 45 -7.69 14.17 -16.05
N ALA A 46 -7.67 15.47 -16.40
CA ALA A 46 -8.85 16.32 -16.46
C ALA A 46 -9.84 15.84 -17.55
N GLU A 47 -9.33 15.54 -18.75
CA GLU A 47 -10.16 15.01 -19.84
C GLU A 47 -10.84 13.69 -19.47
N ASN A 48 -10.08 12.77 -18.90
CA ASN A 48 -10.61 11.47 -18.49
C ASN A 48 -11.61 11.58 -17.34
N LEU A 49 -11.31 12.40 -16.34
CA LEU A 49 -12.20 12.62 -15.20
C LEU A 49 -13.52 13.29 -15.62
N LYS A 50 -13.45 14.26 -16.53
CA LYS A 50 -14.62 14.87 -17.15
C LYS A 50 -15.52 13.82 -17.80
N LYS A 51 -14.94 12.93 -18.60
CA LYS A 51 -15.67 11.82 -19.26
C LYS A 51 -16.28 10.88 -18.23
N TRP A 52 -15.49 10.51 -17.22
CA TRP A 52 -15.93 9.59 -16.16
C TRP A 52 -17.09 10.15 -15.33
N LEU A 53 -17.04 11.42 -14.97
CA LEU A 53 -18.10 12.11 -14.21
C LEU A 53 -19.27 12.59 -15.07
N GLY A 54 -19.20 12.49 -16.39
CA GLY A 54 -20.22 12.98 -17.31
C GLY A 54 -20.40 14.50 -17.29
N LEU A 55 -19.34 15.26 -16.99
CA LEU A 55 -19.42 16.71 -16.87
C LEU A 55 -19.49 17.38 -18.26
N LYS A 56 -20.36 18.40 -18.38
CA LYS A 56 -20.47 19.20 -19.61
C LYS A 56 -19.39 20.26 -19.72
N GLN A 57 -18.98 20.85 -18.60
CA GLN A 57 -17.94 21.89 -18.56
C GLN A 57 -16.54 21.28 -18.49
N GLU A 58 -15.56 22.04 -18.99
CA GLU A 58 -14.16 21.67 -18.89
C GLU A 58 -13.67 21.75 -17.44
N ILE A 59 -12.85 20.78 -17.04
CA ILE A 59 -12.13 20.82 -15.78
C ILE A 59 -10.88 21.67 -16.00
N LYS A 60 -10.69 22.70 -15.19
CA LYS A 60 -9.50 23.55 -15.25
C LYS A 60 -8.27 22.82 -14.76
N THR A 61 -7.13 23.14 -15.34
CA THR A 61 -5.82 22.66 -14.90
C THR A 61 -4.92 23.82 -14.50
N THR A 62 -4.01 23.58 -13.58
CA THR A 62 -2.92 24.50 -13.25
C THR A 62 -1.66 23.70 -12.93
N GLU A 63 -0.50 24.33 -12.97
CA GLU A 63 0.77 23.65 -12.75
C GLU A 63 1.56 24.31 -11.63
N LEU A 64 2.02 23.51 -10.67
CA LEU A 64 2.91 23.91 -9.59
C LEU A 64 4.38 23.76 -10.05
N ASP A 65 5.14 24.85 -10.03
CA ASP A 65 6.59 24.83 -10.26
C ASP A 65 7.33 24.81 -8.91
N THR A 66 7.95 23.69 -8.59
CA THR A 66 8.68 23.48 -7.33
C THR A 66 10.11 24.04 -7.38
N GLY A 67 10.62 24.35 -8.56
CA GLY A 67 12.02 24.73 -8.76
C GLY A 67 13.02 23.57 -8.56
N LEU A 68 12.55 22.34 -8.32
CA LEU A 68 13.40 21.17 -8.02
C LEU A 68 14.04 20.56 -9.29
N LYS A 69 14.43 21.35 -10.26
CA LYS A 69 14.99 20.84 -11.49
C LYS A 69 16.50 20.61 -11.38
N ASP A 70 16.90 19.34 -11.45
CA ASP A 70 18.29 18.92 -11.62
C ASP A 70 18.47 18.00 -12.85
N GLY A 71 17.72 18.25 -13.94
CA GLY A 71 17.84 17.48 -15.20
C GLY A 71 17.33 16.04 -15.13
N ARG A 72 16.61 15.67 -14.07
CA ARG A 72 15.94 14.38 -13.90
C ARG A 72 14.44 14.54 -13.70
N ASP A 73 13.69 13.45 -13.93
CA ASP A 73 12.28 13.39 -13.59
C ASP A 73 12.10 13.44 -12.07
N LEU A 74 11.11 14.22 -11.62
CA LEU A 74 10.71 14.24 -10.22
C LEU A 74 9.80 13.05 -9.89
N THR A 75 9.93 12.53 -8.67
CA THR A 75 8.98 11.58 -8.09
C THR A 75 8.02 12.27 -7.13
N THR A 76 6.89 11.63 -6.81
CA THR A 76 5.97 12.14 -5.78
C THR A 76 6.65 12.35 -4.43
N LEU A 77 7.65 11.52 -4.07
CA LEU A 77 8.40 11.67 -2.84
C LEU A 77 9.35 12.88 -2.84
N ASP A 78 9.93 13.23 -3.98
CA ASP A 78 10.77 14.43 -4.08
C ASP A 78 9.92 15.67 -3.78
N VAL A 79 8.73 15.76 -4.40
CA VAL A 79 7.80 16.86 -4.19
C VAL A 79 7.20 16.84 -2.78
N ALA A 80 6.85 15.68 -2.25
CA ALA A 80 6.32 15.56 -0.88
C ALA A 80 7.34 16.00 0.17
N ARG A 81 8.63 15.67 0.00
CA ARG A 81 9.71 16.18 0.87
C ARG A 81 9.90 17.68 0.76
N TRP A 82 9.76 18.24 -0.44
CA TRP A 82 9.78 19.69 -0.62
C TRP A 82 8.60 20.35 0.08
N MET A 83 7.41 19.75 0.02
CA MET A 83 6.23 20.22 0.74
C MET A 83 6.38 20.13 2.27
N ASP A 84 7.20 19.22 2.80
CA ASP A 84 7.51 19.16 4.23
C ASP A 84 8.35 20.36 4.72
N THR A 85 8.89 21.17 3.81
CA THR A 85 9.61 22.40 4.15
C THR A 85 8.64 23.59 4.23
N GLU A 86 8.89 24.51 5.14
CA GLU A 86 8.09 25.74 5.27
C GLU A 86 8.03 26.51 3.96
N LYS A 87 9.19 26.71 3.33
CA LYS A 87 9.32 27.37 2.02
C LYS A 87 8.52 26.69 0.93
N GLY A 88 8.53 25.36 0.90
CA GLY A 88 7.76 24.59 -0.10
C GLY A 88 6.25 24.76 0.08
N ALA A 89 5.78 24.67 1.32
CA ALA A 89 4.36 24.85 1.62
C ALA A 89 3.89 26.28 1.30
N GLU A 90 4.66 27.32 1.67
CA GLU A 90 4.36 28.71 1.36
C GLU A 90 4.35 28.99 -0.12
N GLU A 91 5.31 28.48 -0.86
CA GLU A 91 5.39 28.61 -2.31
C GLU A 91 4.23 27.92 -3.02
N CYS A 92 3.81 26.73 -2.53
CA CYS A 92 2.62 26.07 -3.01
C CYS A 92 1.37 26.93 -2.81
N VAL A 93 1.17 27.49 -1.62
CA VAL A 93 0.06 28.41 -1.33
C VAL A 93 0.11 29.62 -2.27
N ARG A 94 1.28 30.25 -2.42
CA ARG A 94 1.45 31.44 -3.28
C ARG A 94 1.03 31.16 -4.72
N GLN A 95 1.42 30.02 -5.27
CA GLN A 95 1.12 29.67 -6.66
C GLN A 95 -0.34 29.25 -6.85
N LEU A 96 -0.93 28.53 -5.90
CA LEU A 96 -2.27 27.95 -6.05
C LEU A 96 -3.40 28.89 -5.57
N LYS A 97 -3.12 29.88 -4.75
CA LYS A 97 -4.13 30.82 -4.19
C LYS A 97 -5.01 31.49 -5.28
N PRO A 98 -4.48 31.91 -6.45
CA PRO A 98 -5.31 32.51 -7.51
C PRO A 98 -6.35 31.55 -8.11
N PHE A 99 -6.17 30.25 -7.97
CA PHE A 99 -7.04 29.21 -8.52
C PHE A 99 -7.99 28.63 -7.47
N GLY A 100 -7.77 28.91 -6.18
CA GLY A 100 -8.52 28.39 -5.05
C GLY A 100 -9.85 29.12 -4.79
N GLY A 101 -10.54 28.71 -3.74
CA GLY A 101 -11.78 29.28 -3.24
C GLY A 101 -12.71 28.25 -2.61
N PRO A 102 -13.70 28.70 -1.81
CA PRO A 102 -14.57 27.79 -1.05
C PRO A 102 -15.45 26.90 -1.91
N ASP A 103 -15.74 27.32 -3.15
CA ASP A 103 -16.56 26.55 -4.12
C ASP A 103 -15.72 25.65 -5.01
N LYS A 104 -14.42 25.50 -4.72
CA LYS A 104 -13.49 24.73 -5.54
C LYS A 104 -12.91 23.56 -4.76
N VAL A 105 -12.45 22.55 -5.52
CA VAL A 105 -11.68 21.43 -5.03
C VAL A 105 -10.45 21.22 -5.92
N PHE A 106 -9.29 21.14 -5.31
CA PHE A 106 -8.06 20.75 -6.00
C PHE A 106 -7.91 19.23 -5.99
N ILE A 107 -7.64 18.66 -7.16
CA ILE A 107 -7.13 17.29 -7.26
C ILE A 107 -5.64 17.38 -7.62
N MET A 108 -4.80 16.74 -6.85
CA MET A 108 -3.35 16.75 -7.05
C MET A 108 -2.73 15.37 -6.77
N PRO A 109 -1.51 15.09 -7.26
CA PRO A 109 -0.82 13.85 -6.92
C PRO A 109 -0.53 13.76 -5.41
N GLN A 110 -0.10 12.60 -4.93
CA GLN A 110 0.24 12.36 -3.50
C GLN A 110 1.53 13.08 -3.12
N ILE A 111 1.43 14.38 -2.87
CA ILE A 111 2.59 15.26 -2.64
C ILE A 111 2.49 16.09 -1.35
N LEU A 112 1.42 15.93 -0.55
CA LEU A 112 1.16 16.74 0.65
C LEU A 112 1.99 16.30 1.86
N GLY A 113 3.30 16.22 1.67
CA GLY A 113 4.26 15.83 2.70
C GLY A 113 4.41 14.32 2.85
N THR A 114 5.47 13.91 3.54
CA THR A 114 5.79 12.50 3.83
C THR A 114 5.40 12.09 5.24
N ARG A 115 5.00 13.03 6.08
CA ARG A 115 4.63 12.84 7.48
C ARG A 115 3.11 13.05 7.66
N LYS A 116 2.64 13.19 8.89
CA LYS A 116 1.22 13.40 9.22
C LYS A 116 0.52 14.44 8.34
N LEU A 117 -0.81 14.50 8.40
CA LEU A 117 -1.64 15.38 7.56
C LEU A 117 -1.51 16.90 7.84
N ALA A 118 -0.53 17.33 8.63
CA ALA A 118 -0.34 18.75 9.00
C ALA A 118 -0.19 19.70 7.79
N ILE A 119 0.47 19.24 6.72
CA ILE A 119 0.59 20.02 5.48
C ILE A 119 -0.76 20.10 4.75
N TYR A 120 -1.51 19.00 4.71
CA TYR A 120 -2.85 18.96 4.13
C TYR A 120 -3.78 19.99 4.78
N GLU A 121 -3.90 19.97 6.11
CA GLU A 121 -4.74 20.90 6.88
C GLU A 121 -4.30 22.36 6.69
N LYS A 122 -2.99 22.62 6.74
CA LYS A 122 -2.41 23.95 6.51
C LYS A 122 -2.76 24.49 5.13
N LEU A 123 -2.64 23.67 4.10
CA LEU A 123 -2.94 24.08 2.72
C LEU A 123 -4.44 24.31 2.49
N GLU A 124 -5.31 23.42 2.95
CA GLU A 124 -6.76 23.61 2.86
C GLU A 124 -7.19 24.92 3.52
N SER A 125 -6.68 25.19 4.71
CA SER A 125 -6.98 26.43 5.45
C SER A 125 -6.45 27.68 4.74
N SER A 126 -5.20 27.66 4.25
CA SER A 126 -4.57 28.82 3.61
C SER A 126 -5.14 29.13 2.23
N LEU A 127 -5.57 28.11 1.51
CA LEU A 127 -6.17 28.23 0.17
C LEU A 127 -7.70 28.40 0.21
N GLU A 128 -8.32 28.17 1.36
CA GLU A 128 -9.78 28.10 1.51
C GLU A 128 -10.44 27.15 0.53
N THR A 129 -9.73 26.04 0.21
CA THR A 129 -10.08 25.12 -0.87
C THR A 129 -9.92 23.70 -0.40
N LYS A 130 -10.91 22.84 -0.67
CA LYS A 130 -10.76 21.41 -0.43
C LYS A 130 -9.69 20.81 -1.33
N ILE A 131 -8.92 19.89 -0.79
CA ILE A 131 -7.86 19.21 -1.54
C ILE A 131 -8.09 17.70 -1.52
N VAL A 132 -7.92 17.06 -2.66
CA VAL A 132 -8.02 15.60 -2.81
C VAL A 132 -6.75 15.10 -3.48
N GLU A 133 -6.00 14.26 -2.80
CA GLU A 133 -4.86 13.57 -3.40
C GLU A 133 -5.36 12.40 -4.27
N SER A 134 -4.84 12.29 -5.49
CA SER A 134 -5.10 11.15 -6.37
C SER A 134 -4.23 9.95 -6.00
N THR A 135 -4.70 8.74 -6.27
CA THR A 135 -3.84 7.56 -6.18
C THR A 135 -2.76 7.62 -7.24
N GLY A 136 -1.56 7.20 -6.94
CA GLY A 136 -0.43 7.25 -7.88
C GLY A 136 0.38 5.97 -7.91
N MET A 137 1.37 5.97 -8.82
CA MET A 137 2.36 4.91 -8.92
C MET A 137 3.38 5.02 -7.78
N PRO A 138 4.04 3.90 -7.38
CA PRO A 138 5.18 3.97 -6.47
C PRO A 138 6.31 4.86 -7.02
N PRO A 139 7.03 5.57 -6.13
CA PRO A 139 6.97 5.55 -4.66
C PRO A 139 5.80 6.37 -4.08
N SER A 140 5.16 5.88 -3.02
CA SER A 140 3.94 6.46 -2.45
C SER A 140 4.21 7.27 -1.16
N ALA A 141 3.90 8.56 -1.17
CA ALA A 141 3.96 9.40 0.03
C ALA A 141 2.92 8.93 1.08
N ASN A 142 1.71 8.55 0.62
CA ASN A 142 0.68 8.02 1.51
C ASN A 142 1.09 6.70 2.18
N GLY A 143 1.81 5.83 1.45
CA GLY A 143 2.39 4.62 2.02
C GLY A 143 3.41 4.90 3.13
N LEU A 144 4.24 5.94 2.99
CA LEU A 144 5.15 6.38 4.06
C LEU A 144 4.39 6.92 5.27
N ARG A 145 3.37 7.76 5.06
CA ARG A 145 2.53 8.28 6.14
C ARG A 145 1.87 7.15 6.93
N LEU A 146 1.28 6.18 6.24
CA LEU A 146 0.66 5.02 6.88
C LEU A 146 1.67 4.20 7.68
N ARG A 147 2.85 3.93 7.09
CA ARG A 147 3.94 3.23 7.79
C ARG A 147 4.31 3.94 9.09
N ASP A 148 4.54 5.25 9.02
CA ASP A 148 5.01 6.02 10.16
C ASP A 148 3.95 6.10 11.25
N LEU A 149 2.66 6.25 10.89
CA LEU A 149 1.53 6.19 11.83
C LEU A 149 1.44 4.83 12.54
N LEU A 150 1.55 3.74 11.80
CA LEU A 150 1.52 2.39 12.38
C LEU A 150 2.72 2.13 13.29
N LEU A 151 3.93 2.56 12.90
CA LEU A 151 5.13 2.40 13.72
C LEU A 151 5.05 3.24 15.01
N GLU A 152 4.50 4.45 14.94
CA GLU A 152 4.26 5.30 16.12
C GLU A 152 3.28 4.61 17.09
N ALA A 153 2.13 4.15 16.59
CA ALA A 153 1.14 3.43 17.39
C ALA A 153 1.71 2.16 18.04
N LEU A 154 2.51 1.39 17.32
CA LEU A 154 3.17 0.20 17.88
C LEU A 154 4.15 0.55 19.01
N ARG A 155 4.91 1.65 18.86
CA ARG A 155 5.83 2.12 19.92
C ARG A 155 5.08 2.62 21.15
N GLU A 156 3.99 3.35 20.98
CA GLU A 156 3.12 3.80 22.08
C GLU A 156 2.51 2.63 22.85
N LEU A 157 2.17 1.53 22.16
CA LEU A 157 1.71 0.29 22.77
C LEU A 157 2.83 -0.57 23.38
N GLY A 158 4.08 -0.12 23.34
CA GLY A 158 5.22 -0.85 23.88
C GLY A 158 5.64 -2.09 23.09
N VAL A 159 5.22 -2.18 21.82
CA VAL A 159 5.61 -3.29 20.94
C VAL A 159 7.08 -3.16 20.54
N SER A 160 7.85 -4.22 20.79
CA SER A 160 9.27 -4.26 20.38
C SER A 160 9.39 -4.52 18.88
N ILE A 161 9.97 -3.55 18.16
CA ILE A 161 10.21 -3.64 16.72
C ILE A 161 11.71 -3.92 16.49
N VAL A 162 12.00 -5.02 15.78
CA VAL A 162 13.37 -5.43 15.46
C VAL A 162 13.60 -5.21 13.96
N GLU A 163 14.30 -4.14 13.64
CA GLU A 163 14.63 -3.77 12.26
C GLU A 163 15.95 -4.41 11.78
N ASN A 164 16.18 -4.40 10.46
CA ASN A 164 17.39 -4.92 9.81
C ASN A 164 17.74 -6.36 10.22
N THR A 165 16.72 -7.18 10.45
CA THR A 165 16.84 -8.55 10.95
C THR A 165 15.91 -9.46 10.14
N ARG A 166 16.48 -10.56 9.65
CA ARG A 166 15.74 -11.57 8.88
C ARG A 166 15.54 -12.83 9.71
N VAL A 167 14.32 -13.35 9.73
CA VAL A 167 14.05 -14.68 10.27
C VAL A 167 14.45 -15.72 9.23
N GLU A 168 15.38 -16.61 9.59
CA GLU A 168 15.95 -17.61 8.69
C GLU A 168 15.64 -19.06 9.11
N GLY A 169 14.92 -19.23 10.22
CA GLY A 169 14.57 -20.56 10.69
C GLY A 169 13.82 -20.54 12.02
N PHE A 170 13.59 -21.72 12.54
CA PHE A 170 12.82 -21.94 13.76
C PHE A 170 13.35 -23.14 14.55
N ALA A 171 12.90 -23.26 15.78
CA ALA A 171 13.04 -24.46 16.62
C ALA A 171 11.62 -24.90 17.02
N ALA A 172 11.29 -26.15 16.76
CA ALA A 172 9.99 -26.72 17.09
C ALA A 172 10.12 -28.12 17.67
N GLU A 173 9.16 -28.50 18.48
CA GLU A 173 9.07 -29.82 19.10
C GLU A 173 7.60 -30.23 19.14
N HIS A 174 7.31 -31.48 18.76
CA HIS A 174 5.95 -32.07 18.77
C HIS A 174 4.86 -31.19 18.12
N GLY A 175 5.16 -30.56 16.96
CA GLY A 175 4.22 -29.71 16.26
C GLY A 175 3.98 -28.34 16.90
N LYS A 176 4.84 -27.92 17.85
CA LYS A 176 4.79 -26.61 18.49
C LYS A 176 6.09 -25.85 18.24
N CYS A 177 6.01 -24.66 17.66
CA CYS A 177 7.14 -23.76 17.51
C CYS A 177 7.53 -23.21 18.90
N GLN A 178 8.81 -23.30 19.26
CA GLN A 178 9.36 -22.80 20.51
C GLN A 178 10.03 -21.44 20.31
N ALA A 179 10.69 -21.25 19.18
CA ALA A 179 11.40 -20.01 18.87
C ALA A 179 11.57 -19.83 17.37
N VAL A 180 11.67 -18.61 16.95
CA VAL A 180 12.19 -18.25 15.63
C VAL A 180 13.65 -17.80 15.74
N ILE A 181 14.45 -18.09 14.72
CA ILE A 181 15.86 -17.76 14.64
C ILE A 181 16.00 -16.59 13.66
N ALA A 182 16.38 -15.46 14.19
CA ALA A 182 16.52 -14.24 13.40
C ALA A 182 17.99 -13.82 13.32
N LYS A 183 18.45 -13.51 12.11
CA LYS A 183 19.83 -13.09 11.82
C LYS A 183 19.87 -11.60 11.56
N GLY A 184 20.57 -10.89 12.43
CA GLY A 184 20.97 -9.52 12.22
C GLY A 184 22.35 -9.43 11.59
N ALA A 185 22.88 -8.20 11.44
CA ALA A 185 24.18 -7.96 10.81
C ALA A 185 25.36 -8.67 11.51
N VAL A 186 25.26 -8.87 12.84
CA VAL A 186 26.40 -9.37 13.65
C VAL A 186 26.19 -10.82 14.11
N ARG A 187 24.99 -11.18 14.54
CA ARG A 187 24.71 -12.49 15.11
C ARG A 187 23.26 -12.93 14.92
N ALA A 188 23.05 -14.26 14.93
CA ALA A 188 21.73 -14.84 15.03
C ALA A 188 21.22 -14.80 16.50
N ARG A 189 19.92 -14.60 16.67
CA ARG A 189 19.23 -14.63 17.98
C ARG A 189 18.00 -15.49 17.89
N LYS A 190 17.65 -16.14 18.99
CA LYS A 190 16.39 -16.85 19.16
C LYS A 190 15.38 -15.93 19.86
N TYR A 191 14.17 -15.88 19.33
CA TYR A 191 13.04 -15.16 19.91
C TYR A 191 11.99 -16.21 20.29
N TYR A 192 11.69 -16.29 21.57
CA TYR A 192 10.74 -17.23 22.14
C TYR A 192 9.38 -16.56 22.30
N ALA A 193 8.30 -17.30 22.03
CA ALA A 193 6.94 -16.84 22.22
C ALA A 193 5.99 -18.05 22.39
N ASP A 194 4.81 -17.79 22.93
CA ASP A 194 3.74 -18.80 23.01
C ASP A 194 3.04 -18.96 21.64
N LYS A 195 2.91 -17.88 20.87
CA LYS A 195 2.27 -17.84 19.54
C LYS A 195 3.14 -17.07 18.56
N PHE A 196 3.09 -17.48 17.31
CA PHE A 196 3.80 -16.84 16.19
C PHE A 196 2.83 -16.51 15.08
N ILE A 197 2.91 -15.30 14.55
CA ILE A 197 2.12 -14.88 13.39
C ILE A 197 3.08 -14.70 12.20
N LEU A 198 2.89 -15.53 11.17
CA LEU A 198 3.63 -15.47 9.92
C LEU A 198 2.96 -14.46 8.97
N ALA A 199 3.57 -13.30 8.82
CA ALA A 199 3.09 -12.21 7.98
C ALA A 199 4.16 -11.76 6.97
N THR A 200 4.93 -12.70 6.44
CA THR A 200 6.09 -12.47 5.56
C THR A 200 5.72 -12.07 4.13
N GLY A 201 4.42 -12.15 3.80
CA GLY A 201 3.92 -11.85 2.45
C GLY A 201 4.20 -12.96 1.45
N GLY A 202 3.84 -12.73 0.19
CA GLY A 202 4.00 -13.69 -0.91
C GLY A 202 5.32 -13.54 -1.66
N PHE A 203 5.35 -13.88 -2.96
CA PHE A 203 6.52 -13.79 -3.82
C PHE A 203 7.17 -12.39 -3.84
N TYR A 204 6.39 -11.34 -4.04
CA TYR A 204 6.90 -9.95 -4.14
C TYR A 204 7.58 -9.46 -2.87
N SER A 205 7.18 -10.00 -1.72
CA SER A 205 7.77 -9.64 -0.42
C SER A 205 8.88 -10.58 0.02
N GLY A 206 9.13 -11.66 -0.74
CA GLY A 206 10.12 -12.68 -0.41
C GLY A 206 9.70 -13.66 0.70
N GLY A 207 8.42 -13.72 1.05
CA GLY A 207 7.88 -14.72 1.99
C GLY A 207 7.69 -16.09 1.36
N ILE A 208 7.56 -16.14 0.03
CA ILE A 208 7.55 -17.37 -0.77
C ILE A 208 8.68 -17.26 -1.79
N VAL A 209 9.42 -18.32 -1.98
CA VAL A 209 10.46 -18.43 -3.00
C VAL A 209 10.19 -19.66 -3.86
N MET A 210 10.47 -19.55 -5.14
CA MET A 210 10.48 -20.65 -6.09
C MET A 210 11.93 -20.90 -6.52
N ARG A 211 12.42 -22.12 -6.36
CA ARG A 211 13.77 -22.50 -6.76
C ARG A 211 13.78 -23.12 -8.15
N ASP A 212 12.79 -23.98 -8.38
CA ASP A 212 12.56 -24.63 -9.68
C ASP A 212 11.06 -24.56 -9.99
N PHE A 213 10.66 -24.86 -11.22
CA PHE A 213 9.25 -24.91 -11.61
C PHE A 213 8.48 -25.90 -10.73
N GLY A 214 7.49 -25.38 -9.98
CA GLY A 214 6.68 -26.17 -9.07
C GLY A 214 7.22 -26.33 -7.65
N ASP A 215 8.47 -25.97 -7.35
CA ASP A 215 9.05 -26.03 -5.98
C ASP A 215 8.96 -24.68 -5.27
N ALA A 216 7.74 -24.24 -4.99
CA ALA A 216 7.49 -23.03 -4.19
C ALA A 216 7.47 -23.36 -2.70
N LYS A 217 8.18 -22.60 -1.88
CA LYS A 217 8.25 -22.79 -0.41
C LYS A 217 8.16 -21.48 0.35
N GLU A 218 7.49 -21.55 1.47
CA GLU A 218 7.54 -20.50 2.49
C GLU A 218 8.93 -20.50 3.17
N VAL A 219 9.50 -19.33 3.39
CA VAL A 219 10.94 -19.17 3.67
C VAL A 219 11.36 -19.39 5.11
N VAL A 220 10.42 -19.30 6.09
CA VAL A 220 10.73 -19.39 7.53
C VAL A 220 10.56 -20.80 8.05
N PHE A 221 9.40 -21.40 7.83
CA PHE A 221 9.01 -22.70 8.35
C PHE A 221 9.11 -23.82 7.32
N GLY A 222 9.38 -23.48 6.04
CA GLY A 222 9.37 -24.45 4.94
C GLY A 222 7.98 -25.03 4.68
N LEU A 223 6.92 -24.28 4.96
CA LEU A 223 5.54 -24.72 4.79
C LEU A 223 5.23 -25.04 3.32
N PRO A 224 4.38 -26.03 3.06
CA PRO A 224 3.90 -26.30 1.73
C PRO A 224 3.11 -25.09 1.20
N VAL A 225 3.34 -24.75 -0.04
CA VAL A 225 2.68 -23.67 -0.75
C VAL A 225 1.71 -24.25 -1.75
N GLU A 226 0.48 -23.77 -1.75
CA GLU A 226 -0.51 -24.08 -2.76
C GLU A 226 -0.21 -23.27 -4.01
N LEU A 227 0.00 -23.94 -5.12
CA LEU A 227 0.36 -23.38 -6.41
C LEU A 227 -0.36 -24.18 -7.50
N GLU A 228 -0.77 -23.52 -8.58
CA GLU A 228 -1.27 -24.20 -9.79
C GLU A 228 -0.14 -25.10 -10.35
N GLU A 229 -0.46 -26.38 -10.54
CA GLU A 229 0.52 -27.41 -10.95
C GLU A 229 1.02 -27.23 -12.39
N ASP A 230 0.14 -26.72 -13.27
CA ASP A 230 0.43 -26.50 -14.68
C ASP A 230 0.95 -25.06 -14.89
N PRO A 231 2.23 -24.85 -15.20
CA PRO A 231 2.78 -23.52 -15.43
C PRO A 231 2.11 -22.73 -16.55
N GLU A 232 1.51 -23.39 -17.53
CA GLU A 232 0.80 -22.74 -18.64
C GLU A 232 -0.50 -22.07 -18.16
N LYS A 233 -1.03 -22.49 -17.00
CA LYS A 233 -2.24 -21.93 -16.37
C LYS A 233 -1.95 -20.89 -15.29
N TRP A 234 -0.70 -20.57 -15.00
CA TRP A 234 -0.37 -19.60 -13.97
C TRP A 234 -0.90 -18.20 -14.28
N SER A 235 -0.94 -17.84 -15.56
CA SER A 235 -1.42 -16.53 -16.01
C SER A 235 -2.50 -16.69 -17.07
N ASP A 236 -3.54 -15.87 -17.02
CA ASP A 236 -4.52 -15.71 -18.09
C ASP A 236 -3.97 -14.77 -19.16
N ALA A 237 -4.42 -14.96 -20.42
CA ALA A 237 -4.06 -14.10 -21.54
C ALA A 237 -4.66 -12.68 -21.40
N ASP A 238 -5.80 -12.54 -20.74
CA ASP A 238 -6.36 -11.27 -20.34
C ASP A 238 -5.69 -10.79 -19.05
N LEU A 239 -4.92 -9.71 -19.13
CA LEU A 239 -4.22 -9.10 -18.00
C LEU A 239 -5.15 -8.71 -16.84
N PHE A 240 -6.40 -8.41 -17.12
CA PHE A 240 -7.41 -8.01 -16.13
C PHE A 240 -8.25 -9.16 -15.59
N ALA A 241 -8.08 -10.38 -16.14
CA ALA A 241 -8.70 -11.56 -15.60
C ALA A 241 -8.04 -12.01 -14.28
N GLU A 242 -8.69 -12.93 -13.61
CA GLU A 242 -8.14 -13.58 -12.42
C GLU A 242 -6.89 -14.39 -12.77
N GLN A 243 -5.82 -14.22 -11.99
CA GLN A 243 -4.53 -14.84 -12.25
C GLN A 243 -4.25 -15.95 -11.25
N ALA A 244 -4.10 -17.19 -11.71
CA ALA A 244 -3.91 -18.34 -10.82
C ALA A 244 -2.64 -18.20 -9.94
N PHE A 245 -1.53 -17.65 -10.49
CA PHE A 245 -0.32 -17.44 -9.70
C PHE A 245 -0.53 -16.48 -8.52
N ALA A 246 -1.48 -15.53 -8.63
CA ALA A 246 -1.76 -14.57 -7.57
C ALA A 246 -2.42 -15.25 -6.35
N LYS A 247 -3.06 -16.41 -6.52
CA LYS A 247 -3.64 -17.20 -5.43
C LYS A 247 -2.63 -18.05 -4.68
N THR A 248 -1.37 -18.05 -5.11
CA THR A 248 -0.31 -18.84 -4.48
C THR A 248 -0.05 -18.38 -3.05
N GLY A 249 -0.01 -19.33 -2.13
CA GLY A 249 0.20 -19.06 -0.72
C GLY A 249 0.22 -20.30 0.16
N VAL A 250 0.29 -20.10 1.45
CA VAL A 250 0.19 -21.15 2.46
C VAL A 250 -1.29 -21.43 2.75
N ARG A 251 -1.68 -22.71 2.63
CA ARG A 251 -3.02 -23.14 3.00
C ARG A 251 -3.18 -23.24 4.51
N THR A 252 -4.30 -22.75 5.02
CA THR A 252 -4.62 -22.75 6.45
C THR A 252 -5.96 -23.39 6.75
N ASN A 253 -6.16 -23.81 7.99
CA ASN A 253 -7.49 -24.11 8.52
C ASN A 253 -8.25 -22.83 8.89
N ASP A 254 -9.48 -22.99 9.39
CA ASP A 254 -10.33 -21.87 9.82
C ASP A 254 -9.71 -21.01 10.93
N SER A 255 -8.79 -21.54 11.71
CA SER A 255 -8.05 -20.80 12.73
C SER A 255 -6.79 -20.11 12.20
N LEU A 256 -6.57 -20.11 10.88
CA LEU A 256 -5.37 -19.58 10.21
C LEU A 256 -4.07 -20.34 10.53
N GLN A 257 -4.15 -21.56 11.06
CA GLN A 257 -2.98 -22.41 11.26
C GLN A 257 -2.62 -23.12 9.95
N PRO A 258 -1.31 -23.16 9.57
CA PRO A 258 -0.85 -23.87 8.38
C PRO A 258 -1.20 -25.35 8.41
N VAL A 259 -1.68 -25.86 7.27
CA VAL A 259 -2.04 -27.27 7.11
C VAL A 259 -1.25 -27.95 5.99
N ASP A 260 -1.07 -29.28 6.11
CA ASP A 260 -0.49 -30.12 5.08
C ASP A 260 -1.49 -30.38 3.93
N ALA A 261 -1.09 -31.17 2.93
CA ALA A 261 -1.93 -31.52 1.81
C ALA A 261 -3.19 -32.31 2.21
N LYS A 262 -3.19 -32.97 3.37
CA LYS A 262 -4.32 -33.73 3.92
C LYS A 262 -5.22 -32.90 4.84
N GLY A 263 -4.89 -31.64 5.07
CA GLY A 263 -5.62 -30.76 5.98
C GLY A 263 -5.22 -30.87 7.46
N ASN A 264 -4.14 -31.61 7.80
CA ASN A 264 -3.67 -31.70 9.17
C ASN A 264 -2.87 -30.45 9.55
N CYS A 265 -3.11 -29.94 10.75
CA CYS A 265 -2.36 -28.80 11.28
C CYS A 265 -0.88 -29.16 11.46
N ILE A 266 0.02 -28.35 10.89
CA ILE A 266 1.47 -28.55 10.97
C ILE A 266 2.04 -28.02 12.29
N PHE A 267 1.61 -26.82 12.70
CA PHE A 267 2.01 -26.19 13.95
C PHE A 267 0.79 -25.67 14.70
N THR A 268 0.67 -26.05 15.98
CA THR A 268 -0.48 -25.69 16.81
C THR A 268 -0.49 -24.24 17.28
N ASN A 269 0.66 -23.55 17.19
CA ASN A 269 0.84 -22.17 17.67
C ASN A 269 1.45 -21.21 16.64
N VAL A 270 1.43 -21.58 15.35
CA VAL A 270 1.80 -20.70 14.23
C VAL A 270 0.55 -20.36 13.44
N TYR A 271 0.35 -19.10 13.16
CA TYR A 271 -0.78 -18.57 12.41
C TYR A 271 -0.28 -17.78 11.20
N ALA A 272 -0.93 -17.89 10.06
CA ALA A 272 -0.59 -17.13 8.87
C ALA A 272 -1.55 -15.95 8.68
N ALA A 273 -1.03 -14.80 8.23
CA ALA A 273 -1.85 -13.62 7.99
C ALA A 273 -1.37 -12.82 6.77
N GLY A 274 -2.31 -12.17 6.10
CA GLY A 274 -2.04 -11.29 4.96
C GLY A 274 -1.65 -12.04 3.69
N ARG A 275 -0.72 -11.47 2.91
CA ARG A 275 -0.39 -11.93 1.56
C ARG A 275 0.29 -13.30 1.48
N ILE A 276 0.64 -13.91 2.60
CA ILE A 276 1.14 -15.28 2.66
C ILE A 276 0.03 -16.33 2.48
N LEU A 277 -1.24 -15.97 2.72
CA LEU A 277 -2.38 -16.86 2.60
C LEU A 277 -2.65 -17.22 1.12
N SER A 278 -2.99 -18.48 0.87
CA SER A 278 -3.45 -18.94 -0.45
C SER A 278 -4.91 -18.63 -0.72
N GLY A 279 -5.33 -18.82 -1.97
CA GLY A 279 -6.73 -18.92 -2.35
C GLY A 279 -7.41 -17.61 -2.73
N TYR A 280 -6.69 -16.48 -2.83
CA TYR A 280 -7.28 -15.21 -3.28
C TYR A 280 -6.36 -14.43 -4.21
N ASP A 281 -6.96 -13.79 -5.22
CA ASP A 281 -6.26 -12.84 -6.09
C ASP A 281 -6.52 -11.41 -5.62
N PHE A 282 -5.55 -10.85 -4.90
CA PHE A 282 -5.68 -9.54 -4.28
C PHE A 282 -5.85 -8.37 -5.28
N CYS A 283 -5.37 -8.55 -6.51
CA CYS A 283 -5.53 -7.55 -7.57
C CYS A 283 -6.94 -7.62 -8.18
N TYR A 284 -7.38 -8.80 -8.57
CA TYR A 284 -8.67 -9.03 -9.21
C TYR A 284 -9.82 -8.74 -8.23
N GLU A 285 -9.74 -9.24 -7.02
CA GLU A 285 -10.75 -9.05 -5.97
C GLU A 285 -10.70 -7.68 -5.30
N HIS A 286 -9.63 -6.90 -5.49
CA HIS A 286 -9.35 -5.67 -4.74
C HIS A 286 -9.32 -5.85 -3.21
N SER A 287 -8.99 -7.04 -2.74
CA SER A 287 -9.18 -7.52 -1.36
C SER A 287 -7.93 -7.42 -0.47
N GLY A 288 -6.74 -7.12 -1.04
CA GLY A 288 -5.44 -7.27 -0.36
C GLY A 288 -5.33 -6.67 1.03
N ASN A 289 -5.70 -5.41 1.20
CA ASN A 289 -5.66 -4.73 2.51
C ASN A 289 -6.73 -5.26 3.47
N GLY A 290 -7.93 -5.60 2.95
CA GLY A 290 -9.00 -6.20 3.74
C GLY A 290 -8.63 -7.56 4.30
N VAL A 291 -8.06 -8.45 3.45
CA VAL A 291 -7.54 -9.75 3.87
C VAL A 291 -6.42 -9.61 4.90
N ALA A 292 -5.49 -8.66 4.69
CA ALA A 292 -4.39 -8.42 5.64
C ALA A 292 -4.92 -8.02 7.02
N LEU A 293 -5.86 -7.09 7.11
CA LEU A 293 -6.45 -6.63 8.37
C LEU A 293 -7.28 -7.73 9.05
N ALA A 294 -8.18 -8.37 8.30
CA ALA A 294 -9.08 -9.38 8.87
C ALA A 294 -8.30 -10.62 9.36
N SER A 295 -7.34 -11.09 8.57
CA SER A 295 -6.52 -12.25 8.95
C SER A 295 -5.56 -11.94 10.10
N ALA A 296 -4.97 -10.74 10.14
CA ALA A 296 -4.13 -10.32 11.27
C ALA A 296 -4.92 -10.24 12.56
N TYR A 297 -6.13 -9.65 12.53
CA TYR A 297 -7.02 -9.61 13.69
C TYR A 297 -7.40 -11.03 14.15
N LYS A 298 -7.83 -11.89 13.22
CA LYS A 298 -8.21 -13.27 13.55
C LYS A 298 -7.04 -14.07 14.13
N ALA A 299 -5.84 -13.94 13.55
CA ALA A 299 -4.63 -14.62 14.05
C ALA A 299 -4.20 -14.13 15.43
N ALA A 300 -4.42 -12.85 15.75
CA ALA A 300 -4.11 -12.29 17.07
C ALA A 300 -5.10 -12.76 18.14
N MET A 301 -6.37 -13.01 17.77
CA MET A 301 -7.42 -13.46 18.69
C MET A 301 -7.46 -14.98 18.86
N ALA A 302 -6.82 -15.77 18.01
CA ALA A 302 -6.71 -17.22 18.10
C ALA A 302 -5.69 -17.62 19.20
#